data_2bc09f6619180a806f953e60380d9c79
#
_entry.id   2bc09f6619180a806f953e60380d9c79
#
_cell.length_a   1.000
_cell.length_b   1.000
_cell.length_c   1.000
_cell.angle_alpha   90.00
_cell.angle_beta   90.00
_cell.angle_gamma   90.00
#
_symmetry.space_group_name_H-M   'P 1'
#
loop_
_entity.id
_entity.type
_entity.pdbx_description
1 polymer ?
#
loop_
_entity_poly.entity_id
_entity_poly.type
_entity_poly.pdbx_seq_one_letter_code
_entity_poly.pdbx_strand_id
1 'polypeptide(L)'
;MPGLISAMQGFCVIGIVIAVGYVAARMRIGGPSAQMVLNRFSFFVSSPCLMFAILSKEPIFDIFHPSIIVAFFSAVLVGVVFLVLNRMFFHLNAPDATIGALNSLYLNSNNIGLPIATYILGNPALVAPILAMQQAIFTPVGLTVLDVTTKGKVSIKEIAKQPLHQPLLIGSLLGIVVSAISAKSGWFPVPKFIFDPIDMIGDSAVPMILMAFGMSLHGTKPLQQKGDRPAIFTVAVLKNIIMPIIAFLLAYFVMGFRGSELYACVVLAALPTGQNVYNYAARYNVGLTFARDGILMSTMTSPVFIAIIAALLS
;
A
#
# COMPACT_ATOMS: atom_id res chain seq x y z
N MET A 1 -14.03 22.35 8.88
CA MET A 1 -13.59 22.76 7.52
C MET A 1 -12.05 22.89 7.31
N PRO A 2 -11.20 23.07 8.35
CA PRO A 2 -9.74 23.08 8.13
C PRO A 2 -9.19 21.78 7.54
N GLY A 3 -9.69 20.63 7.99
CA GLY A 3 -9.22 19.31 7.51
C GLY A 3 -9.53 19.03 6.04
N LEU A 4 -10.68 19.47 5.54
CA LEU A 4 -11.02 19.33 4.11
C LEU A 4 -10.08 20.16 3.23
N ILE A 5 -9.72 21.37 3.65
CA ILE A 5 -8.78 22.23 2.92
C ILE A 5 -7.40 21.58 2.88
N SER A 6 -6.91 21.07 4.02
CA SER A 6 -5.63 20.36 4.10
C SER A 6 -5.63 19.09 3.24
N ALA A 7 -6.70 18.31 3.26
CA ALA A 7 -6.86 17.15 2.38
C ALA A 7 -6.85 17.54 0.89
N MET A 8 -7.57 18.60 0.51
CA MET A 8 -7.57 19.11 -0.87
C MET A 8 -6.17 19.59 -1.29
N GLN A 9 -5.44 20.29 -0.42
CA GLN A 9 -4.04 20.69 -0.69
C GLN A 9 -3.15 19.46 -0.89
N GLY A 10 -3.27 18.43 -0.03
CA GLY A 10 -2.55 17.18 -0.19
C GLY A 10 -2.86 16.48 -1.52
N PHE A 11 -4.15 16.42 -1.92
CA PHE A 11 -4.53 15.88 -3.23
C PHE A 11 -3.97 16.68 -4.40
N CYS A 12 -3.95 18.02 -4.29
CA CYS A 12 -3.34 18.88 -5.31
C CYS A 12 -1.84 18.59 -5.46
N VAL A 13 -1.10 18.49 -4.36
CA VAL A 13 0.34 18.15 -4.40
C VAL A 13 0.55 16.80 -5.07
N ILE A 14 -0.15 15.77 -4.62
CA ILE A 14 -0.08 14.43 -5.20
C ILE A 14 -0.44 14.46 -6.69
N GLY A 15 -1.55 15.10 -7.05
CA GLY A 15 -2.05 15.19 -8.42
C GLY A 15 -1.09 15.90 -9.37
N ILE A 16 -0.47 17.00 -8.92
CA ILE A 16 0.52 17.74 -9.72
C ILE A 16 1.74 16.88 -10.01
N VAL A 17 2.29 16.17 -9.01
CA VAL A 17 3.47 15.32 -9.20
C VAL A 17 3.15 14.12 -10.11
N ILE A 18 1.97 13.53 -9.98
CA ILE A 18 1.47 12.49 -10.91
C ILE A 18 1.36 13.05 -12.33
N ALA A 19 0.80 14.25 -12.51
CA ALA A 19 0.68 14.89 -13.82
C ALA A 19 2.04 15.16 -14.46
N VAL A 20 3.04 15.61 -13.68
CA VAL A 20 4.43 15.76 -14.15
C VAL A 20 4.98 14.42 -14.65
N GLY A 21 4.77 13.33 -13.90
CA GLY A 21 5.17 11.99 -14.34
C GLY A 21 4.49 11.55 -15.64
N TYR A 22 3.18 11.80 -15.80
CA TYR A 22 2.43 11.50 -17.02
C TYR A 22 2.97 12.29 -18.22
N VAL A 23 3.22 13.59 -18.06
CA VAL A 23 3.80 14.44 -19.10
C VAL A 23 5.21 13.99 -19.48
N ALA A 24 6.05 13.65 -18.50
CA ALA A 24 7.39 13.11 -18.73
C ALA A 24 7.35 11.82 -19.58
N ALA A 25 6.42 10.90 -19.30
CA ALA A 25 6.24 9.70 -20.11
C ALA A 25 5.79 10.02 -21.53
N ARG A 26 4.87 10.97 -21.70
CA ARG A 26 4.40 11.42 -23.03
C ARG A 26 5.53 12.07 -23.84
N MET A 27 6.42 12.80 -23.17
CA MET A 27 7.62 13.40 -23.77
C MET A 27 8.78 12.43 -23.92
N ARG A 28 8.63 11.16 -23.51
CA ARG A 28 9.65 10.10 -23.53
C ARG A 28 10.91 10.44 -22.72
N ILE A 29 10.79 11.26 -21.69
CA ILE A 29 11.91 11.63 -20.81
C ILE A 29 12.37 10.37 -20.06
N GLY A 30 13.67 10.05 -20.15
CA GLY A 30 14.27 8.85 -19.54
C GLY A 30 14.06 7.55 -20.32
N GLY A 31 13.38 7.61 -21.48
CA GLY A 31 13.22 6.45 -22.37
C GLY A 31 12.16 5.43 -21.93
N PRO A 32 12.05 4.28 -22.61
CA PRO A 32 10.96 3.30 -22.40
C PRO A 32 10.94 2.66 -20.99
N SER A 33 12.07 2.59 -20.31
CA SER A 33 12.21 1.98 -18.99
C SER A 33 12.18 2.97 -17.83
N ALA A 34 11.99 4.27 -18.09
CA ALA A 34 12.06 5.32 -17.07
C ALA A 34 11.13 5.05 -15.87
N GLN A 35 9.89 4.65 -16.11
CA GLN A 35 8.92 4.30 -15.07
C GLN A 35 9.41 3.15 -14.19
N MET A 36 9.95 2.10 -14.81
CA MET A 36 10.47 0.93 -14.08
C MET A 36 11.72 1.29 -13.28
N VAL A 37 12.62 2.09 -13.83
CA VAL A 37 13.84 2.55 -13.14
C VAL A 37 13.49 3.38 -11.91
N LEU A 38 12.62 4.39 -12.05
CA LEU A 38 12.16 5.22 -10.93
C LEU A 38 11.48 4.38 -9.84
N ASN A 39 10.61 3.45 -10.22
CA ASN A 39 9.93 2.59 -9.28
C ASN A 39 10.91 1.68 -8.52
N ARG A 40 11.91 1.12 -9.20
CA ARG A 40 12.94 0.29 -8.57
C ARG A 40 13.84 1.10 -7.63
N PHE A 41 14.30 2.28 -8.03
CA PHE A 41 15.08 3.16 -7.17
C PHE A 41 14.30 3.55 -5.92
N SER A 42 13.06 3.97 -6.10
CA SER A 42 12.19 4.29 -4.98
C SER A 42 12.01 3.11 -4.04
N PHE A 43 11.73 1.92 -4.56
CA PHE A 43 11.46 0.73 -3.75
C PHE A 43 12.71 0.20 -3.02
N PHE A 44 13.87 0.14 -3.71
CA PHE A 44 15.06 -0.49 -3.15
C PHE A 44 15.98 0.47 -2.40
N VAL A 45 15.87 1.78 -2.63
CA VAL A 45 16.78 2.79 -2.05
C VAL A 45 16.02 3.82 -1.25
N SER A 46 15.19 4.65 -1.90
CA SER A 46 14.62 5.83 -1.24
C SER A 46 13.58 5.48 -0.18
N SER A 47 12.65 4.56 -0.45
CA SER A 47 11.61 4.21 0.54
C SER A 47 12.16 3.52 1.80
N PRO A 48 13.15 2.61 1.75
CA PRO A 48 13.82 2.11 2.95
C PRO A 48 14.50 3.20 3.77
N CYS A 49 15.19 4.15 3.11
CA CYS A 49 15.81 5.28 3.77
C CYS A 49 14.77 6.19 4.45
N LEU A 50 13.65 6.47 3.76
CA LEU A 50 12.55 7.23 4.32
C LEU A 50 11.95 6.57 5.56
N MET A 51 11.65 5.26 5.48
CA MET A 51 11.10 4.53 6.62
C MET A 51 12.08 4.48 7.79
N PHE A 52 13.36 4.29 7.52
CA PHE A 52 14.38 4.37 8.55
C PHE A 52 14.41 5.77 9.21
N ALA A 53 14.46 6.83 8.41
CA ALA A 53 14.55 8.20 8.91
C ALA A 53 13.34 8.59 9.77
N ILE A 54 12.12 8.23 9.32
CA ILE A 54 10.89 8.51 10.05
C ILE A 54 10.84 7.71 11.35
N LEU A 55 10.92 6.37 11.26
CA LEU A 55 10.71 5.50 12.41
C LEU A 55 11.82 5.60 13.46
N SER A 56 13.03 6.04 13.08
CA SER A 56 14.10 6.30 14.04
C SER A 56 13.84 7.50 14.97
N LYS A 57 12.95 8.42 14.55
CA LYS A 57 12.56 9.61 15.31
C LYS A 57 11.24 9.44 16.06
N GLU A 58 10.40 8.46 15.65
CA GLU A 58 9.10 8.22 16.28
C GLU A 58 9.22 7.47 17.60
N PRO A 59 8.40 7.79 18.63
CA PRO A 59 8.33 7.01 19.86
C PRO A 59 7.89 5.57 19.55
N ILE A 60 8.57 4.59 20.18
CA ILE A 60 8.34 3.17 19.89
C ILE A 60 6.88 2.73 20.14
N PHE A 61 6.18 3.34 21.09
CA PHE A 61 4.79 3.01 21.39
C PHE A 61 3.83 3.51 20.32
N ASP A 62 4.15 4.60 19.63
CA ASP A 62 3.31 5.17 18.56
C ASP A 62 3.40 4.34 17.27
N ILE A 63 4.52 3.61 17.09
CA ILE A 63 4.72 2.72 15.94
C ILE A 63 3.78 1.49 15.99
N PHE A 64 3.48 0.98 17.21
CA PHE A 64 2.60 -0.19 17.40
C PHE A 64 1.17 0.21 17.78
N HIS A 65 0.65 1.24 17.10
CA HIS A 65 -0.68 1.73 17.37
C HIS A 65 -1.76 0.66 17.09
N PRO A 66 -2.83 0.55 17.94
CA PRO A 66 -3.91 -0.43 17.77
C PRO A 66 -4.68 -0.34 16.45
N SER A 67 -4.49 0.71 15.65
CA SER A 67 -5.03 0.85 14.29
C SER A 67 -4.66 -0.32 13.36
N ILE A 68 -3.57 -1.03 13.64
CA ILE A 68 -3.17 -2.24 12.89
C ILE A 68 -4.24 -3.34 12.99
N ILE A 69 -4.97 -3.42 14.11
CA ILE A 69 -6.07 -4.37 14.32
C ILE A 69 -7.20 -4.07 13.35
N VAL A 70 -7.55 -2.79 13.22
CA VAL A 70 -8.58 -2.32 12.26
C VAL A 70 -8.16 -2.66 10.83
N ALA A 71 -6.91 -2.36 10.46
CA ALA A 71 -6.37 -2.64 9.15
C ALA A 71 -6.37 -4.16 8.84
N PHE A 72 -5.97 -4.99 9.81
CA PHE A 72 -5.93 -6.43 9.66
C PHE A 72 -7.33 -7.03 9.44
N PHE A 73 -8.26 -6.76 10.35
CA PHE A 73 -9.59 -7.37 10.27
C PHE A 73 -10.41 -6.83 9.10
N SER A 74 -10.31 -5.54 8.77
CA SER A 74 -10.98 -5.00 7.58
C SER A 74 -10.45 -5.65 6.29
N ALA A 75 -9.14 -5.83 6.17
CA ALA A 75 -8.54 -6.49 5.02
C ALA A 75 -8.95 -7.98 4.93
N VAL A 76 -8.85 -8.73 6.03
CA VAL A 76 -9.23 -10.15 6.05
C VAL A 76 -10.69 -10.34 5.70
N LEU A 77 -11.59 -9.54 6.29
CA LEU A 77 -13.03 -9.63 6.00
C LEU A 77 -13.33 -9.40 4.52
N VAL A 78 -12.71 -8.39 3.90
CA VAL A 78 -12.92 -8.13 2.45
C VAL A 78 -12.38 -9.26 1.58
N GLY A 79 -11.22 -9.81 1.94
CA GLY A 79 -10.67 -10.98 1.26
C GLY A 79 -11.58 -12.19 1.34
N VAL A 80 -12.15 -12.48 2.52
CA VAL A 80 -13.14 -13.54 2.72
C VAL A 80 -14.42 -13.28 1.92
N VAL A 81 -14.95 -12.05 1.96
CA VAL A 81 -16.12 -11.66 1.15
C VAL A 81 -15.88 -11.92 -0.33
N PHE A 82 -14.69 -11.55 -0.85
CA PHE A 82 -14.35 -11.84 -2.25
C PHE A 82 -14.40 -13.36 -2.54
N LEU A 83 -13.81 -14.19 -1.67
CA LEU A 83 -13.82 -15.64 -1.85
C LEU A 83 -15.25 -16.24 -1.83
N VAL A 84 -16.11 -15.72 -0.95
CA VAL A 84 -17.54 -16.11 -0.91
C VAL A 84 -18.24 -15.71 -2.22
N LEU A 85 -18.06 -14.47 -2.67
CA LEU A 85 -18.63 -13.99 -3.93
C LEU A 85 -18.06 -14.76 -5.14
N ASN A 86 -16.79 -15.11 -5.12
CA ASN A 86 -16.20 -15.98 -6.14
C ASN A 86 -16.88 -17.34 -6.18
N ARG A 87 -17.15 -17.95 -5.02
CA ARG A 87 -17.83 -19.26 -4.96
C ARG A 87 -19.26 -19.19 -5.47
N MET A 88 -19.96 -18.05 -5.26
CA MET A 88 -21.36 -17.87 -5.64
C MET A 88 -21.55 -17.44 -7.10
N PHE A 89 -20.68 -16.59 -7.62
CA PHE A 89 -20.95 -15.87 -8.88
C PHE A 89 -19.88 -16.03 -9.95
N PHE A 90 -18.57 -16.00 -9.59
CA PHE A 90 -17.51 -15.91 -10.59
C PHE A 90 -16.91 -17.28 -10.96
N HIS A 91 -16.85 -18.20 -10.00
CA HIS A 91 -16.35 -19.55 -10.17
C HIS A 91 -14.92 -19.62 -10.72
N LEU A 92 -14.08 -18.60 -10.40
CA LEU A 92 -12.67 -18.60 -10.76
C LEU A 92 -11.97 -19.80 -10.12
N ASN A 93 -10.95 -20.32 -10.78
CA ASN A 93 -10.12 -21.38 -10.22
C ASN A 93 -9.35 -20.90 -8.96
N ALA A 94 -8.80 -21.83 -8.18
CA ALA A 94 -8.18 -21.50 -6.89
C ALA A 94 -7.01 -20.49 -6.99
N PRO A 95 -6.07 -20.57 -7.98
CA PRO A 95 -5.04 -19.55 -8.16
C PRO A 95 -5.61 -18.17 -8.46
N ASP A 96 -6.55 -18.06 -9.41
CA ASP A 96 -7.13 -16.75 -9.81
C ASP A 96 -8.00 -16.18 -8.68
N ALA A 97 -8.74 -17.02 -7.95
CA ALA A 97 -9.49 -16.62 -6.76
C ALA A 97 -8.56 -16.09 -5.65
N THR A 98 -7.37 -16.68 -5.49
CA THR A 98 -6.35 -16.20 -4.56
C THR A 98 -5.84 -14.81 -4.97
N ILE A 99 -5.57 -14.60 -6.26
CA ILE A 99 -5.21 -13.27 -6.79
C ILE A 99 -6.34 -12.28 -6.56
N GLY A 100 -7.60 -12.67 -6.75
CA GLY A 100 -8.75 -11.81 -6.49
C GLY A 100 -8.91 -11.42 -5.02
N ALA A 101 -8.72 -12.36 -4.11
CA ALA A 101 -8.71 -12.10 -2.67
C ALA A 101 -7.56 -11.14 -2.30
N LEU A 102 -6.35 -11.37 -2.81
CA LEU A 102 -5.21 -10.48 -2.61
C LEU A 102 -5.47 -9.08 -3.20
N ASN A 103 -6.07 -8.97 -4.37
CA ASN A 103 -6.48 -7.69 -4.96
C ASN A 103 -7.47 -6.93 -4.04
N SER A 104 -8.36 -7.64 -3.36
CA SER A 104 -9.35 -7.04 -2.49
C SER A 104 -8.78 -6.61 -1.13
N LEU A 105 -7.81 -7.36 -0.57
CA LEU A 105 -7.30 -7.13 0.78
C LEU A 105 -5.96 -6.37 0.83
N TYR A 106 -5.10 -6.47 -0.19
CA TYR A 106 -3.75 -5.94 -0.15
C TYR A 106 -3.70 -4.44 -0.46
N LEU A 107 -3.20 -3.63 0.46
CA LEU A 107 -3.16 -2.17 0.37
C LEU A 107 -1.89 -1.69 -0.36
N ASN A 108 -2.02 -0.68 -1.19
CA ASN A 108 -0.88 0.02 -1.79
C ASN A 108 -0.24 0.99 -0.80
N SER A 109 0.25 0.44 0.30
CA SER A 109 0.78 1.21 1.43
C SER A 109 2.07 1.96 1.06
N ASN A 110 2.92 1.39 0.19
CA ASN A 110 4.15 2.06 -0.23
C ASN A 110 3.90 3.18 -1.25
N ASN A 111 3.34 2.85 -2.43
CA ASN A 111 3.33 3.79 -3.55
C ASN A 111 2.25 4.88 -3.42
N ILE A 112 1.11 4.59 -2.81
CA ILE A 112 0.00 5.52 -2.62
C ILE A 112 -0.19 5.85 -1.14
N GLY A 113 -0.05 4.88 -0.25
CA GLY A 113 -0.25 5.06 1.18
C GLY A 113 0.75 6.03 1.80
N LEU A 114 2.02 5.93 1.43
CA LEU A 114 3.06 6.81 1.95
C LEU A 114 2.82 8.28 1.57
N PRO A 115 2.57 8.63 0.28
CA PRO A 115 2.15 9.99 -0.08
C PRO A 115 0.90 10.48 0.64
N ILE A 116 -0.13 9.64 0.78
CA ILE A 116 -1.37 10.00 1.46
C ILE A 116 -1.13 10.22 2.95
N ALA A 117 -0.36 9.35 3.60
CA ALA A 117 0.00 9.51 5.00
C ALA A 117 0.81 10.80 5.24
N THR A 118 1.73 11.13 4.32
CA THR A 118 2.55 12.34 4.40
C THR A 118 1.73 13.61 4.18
N TYR A 119 0.95 13.68 3.09
CA TYR A 119 0.33 14.94 2.66
C TYR A 119 -1.12 15.13 3.11
N ILE A 120 -1.84 14.06 3.43
CA ILE A 120 -3.24 14.12 3.84
C ILE A 120 -3.39 13.86 5.34
N LEU A 121 -2.69 12.85 5.87
CA LEU A 121 -2.75 12.51 7.30
C LEU A 121 -1.69 13.23 8.15
N GLY A 122 -0.66 13.80 7.52
CA GLY A 122 0.41 14.55 8.19
C GLY A 122 1.39 13.67 8.98
N ASN A 123 1.26 12.34 8.92
CA ASN A 123 2.16 11.40 9.60
C ASN A 123 2.44 10.15 8.75
N PRO A 124 3.59 10.10 8.05
CA PRO A 124 3.98 8.94 7.22
C PRO A 124 4.26 7.67 8.03
N ALA A 125 4.53 7.75 9.34
CA ALA A 125 4.77 6.59 10.20
C ALA A 125 3.54 5.66 10.30
N LEU A 126 2.32 6.18 10.10
CA LEU A 126 1.07 5.41 10.12
C LEU A 126 1.03 4.26 9.09
N VAL A 127 1.86 4.32 8.06
CA VAL A 127 1.92 3.28 7.01
C VAL A 127 2.81 2.10 7.43
N ALA A 128 3.79 2.31 8.30
CA ALA A 128 4.77 1.29 8.67
C ALA A 128 4.16 0.02 9.28
N PRO A 129 3.20 0.10 10.25
CA PRO A 129 2.55 -1.09 10.80
C PRO A 129 1.79 -1.89 9.72
N ILE A 130 1.13 -1.20 8.79
CA ILE A 130 0.38 -1.84 7.70
C ILE A 130 1.34 -2.56 6.76
N LEU A 131 2.46 -1.94 6.40
CA LEU A 131 3.50 -2.56 5.57
C LEU A 131 4.07 -3.81 6.25
N ALA A 132 4.42 -3.71 7.53
CA ALA A 132 4.94 -4.84 8.31
C ALA A 132 3.93 -6.00 8.35
N MET A 133 2.66 -5.71 8.64
CA MET A 133 1.57 -6.69 8.65
C MET A 133 1.41 -7.39 7.30
N GLN A 134 1.37 -6.63 6.21
CA GLN A 134 1.22 -7.19 4.86
C GLN A 134 2.40 -8.10 4.50
N GLN A 135 3.63 -7.70 4.81
CA GLN A 135 4.82 -8.49 4.51
C GLN A 135 4.98 -9.71 5.43
N ALA A 136 4.60 -9.58 6.71
CA ALA A 136 4.74 -10.66 7.67
C ALA A 136 3.59 -11.68 7.61
N ILE A 137 2.40 -11.29 7.19
CA ILE A 137 1.19 -12.13 7.24
C ILE A 137 0.60 -12.36 5.85
N PHE A 138 0.15 -11.30 5.15
CA PHE A 138 -0.61 -11.47 3.91
C PHE A 138 0.24 -12.01 2.76
N THR A 139 1.48 -11.57 2.64
CA THR A 139 2.40 -12.08 1.61
C THR A 139 2.71 -13.57 1.82
N PRO A 140 3.18 -14.03 3.00
CA PRO A 140 3.45 -15.45 3.22
C PRO A 140 2.20 -16.33 3.04
N VAL A 141 1.05 -15.90 3.55
CA VAL A 141 -0.21 -16.66 3.41
C VAL A 141 -0.61 -16.75 1.94
N GLY A 142 -0.66 -15.62 1.23
CA GLY A 142 -1.04 -15.59 -0.18
C GLY A 142 -0.12 -16.44 -1.06
N LEU A 143 1.19 -16.35 -0.85
CA LEU A 143 2.16 -17.14 -1.60
C LEU A 143 2.11 -18.62 -1.25
N THR A 144 1.82 -18.97 0.01
CA THR A 144 1.59 -20.38 0.41
C THR A 144 0.40 -20.94 -0.35
N VAL A 145 -0.72 -20.23 -0.40
CA VAL A 145 -1.90 -20.67 -1.14
C VAL A 145 -1.61 -20.80 -2.64
N LEU A 146 -0.86 -19.84 -3.22
CA LEU A 146 -0.44 -19.91 -4.62
C LEU A 146 0.51 -21.08 -4.88
N ASP A 147 1.47 -21.35 -4.00
CA ASP A 147 2.37 -22.52 -4.15
C ASP A 147 1.58 -23.84 -4.11
N VAL A 148 0.64 -24.00 -3.16
CA VAL A 148 -0.20 -25.19 -3.08
C VAL A 148 -1.07 -25.37 -4.32
N THR A 149 -1.70 -24.29 -4.77
CA THR A 149 -2.71 -24.35 -5.86
C THR A 149 -2.10 -24.44 -7.25
N THR A 150 -0.82 -24.01 -7.42
CA THR A 150 -0.14 -24.03 -8.73
C THR A 150 0.89 -25.13 -8.85
N LYS A 151 1.67 -25.40 -7.78
CA LYS A 151 2.81 -26.35 -7.81
C LYS A 151 2.58 -27.62 -7.03
N GLY A 152 1.51 -27.68 -6.20
CA GLY A 152 1.23 -28.79 -5.29
C GLY A 152 2.27 -29.00 -4.17
N LYS A 153 3.23 -28.06 -4.01
CA LYS A 153 4.32 -28.11 -3.01
C LYS A 153 4.51 -26.75 -2.39
N VAL A 154 4.78 -26.73 -1.08
CA VAL A 154 5.08 -25.50 -0.33
C VAL A 154 6.58 -25.45 -0.01
N SER A 155 7.23 -24.35 -0.35
CA SER A 155 8.60 -24.08 0.09
C SER A 155 8.58 -23.12 1.28
N ILE A 156 8.36 -23.66 2.48
CA ILE A 156 8.34 -22.88 3.73
C ILE A 156 9.62 -22.04 3.88
N LYS A 157 10.77 -22.56 3.45
CA LYS A 157 12.05 -21.86 3.50
C LYS A 157 12.08 -20.60 2.61
N GLU A 158 11.51 -20.67 1.40
CA GLU A 158 11.44 -19.52 0.49
C GLU A 158 10.42 -18.48 1.01
N ILE A 159 9.30 -18.92 1.54
CA ILE A 159 8.26 -18.05 2.10
C ILE A 159 8.80 -17.32 3.34
N ALA A 160 9.44 -18.03 4.27
CA ALA A 160 10.02 -17.43 5.49
C ALA A 160 11.17 -16.43 5.21
N LYS A 161 11.86 -16.56 4.08
CA LYS A 161 12.93 -15.63 3.69
C LYS A 161 12.39 -14.34 3.05
N GLN A 162 11.17 -14.32 2.56
CA GLN A 162 10.63 -13.18 1.80
C GLN A 162 10.60 -11.87 2.59
N PRO A 163 10.15 -11.81 3.86
CA PRO A 163 10.19 -10.59 4.65
C PRO A 163 11.62 -10.01 4.78
N LEU A 164 12.63 -10.90 4.90
CA LEU A 164 14.04 -10.52 5.02
C LEU A 164 14.64 -9.96 3.73
N HIS A 165 13.98 -10.13 2.58
CA HIS A 165 14.39 -9.58 1.29
C HIS A 165 13.59 -8.34 0.89
N GLN A 166 12.74 -7.81 1.80
CA GLN A 166 11.96 -6.60 1.57
C GLN A 166 12.74 -5.37 2.11
N PRO A 167 13.33 -4.54 1.22
CA PRO A 167 14.17 -3.43 1.67
C PRO A 167 13.44 -2.46 2.60
N LEU A 168 12.16 -2.24 2.32
CA LEU A 168 11.30 -1.36 3.12
C LEU A 168 11.13 -1.87 4.55
N LEU A 169 10.93 -3.18 4.72
CA LEU A 169 10.82 -3.79 6.05
C LEU A 169 12.17 -3.72 6.80
N ILE A 170 13.28 -3.90 6.09
CA ILE A 170 14.62 -3.78 6.68
C ILE A 170 14.84 -2.34 7.18
N GLY A 171 14.54 -1.33 6.35
CA GLY A 171 14.64 0.08 6.74
C GLY A 171 13.76 0.41 7.96
N SER A 172 12.52 -0.10 7.95
CA SER A 172 11.59 0.07 9.07
C SER A 172 12.12 -0.55 10.37
N LEU A 173 12.59 -1.79 10.32
CA LEU A 173 13.13 -2.50 11.50
C LEU A 173 14.37 -1.80 12.06
N LEU A 174 15.28 -1.35 11.19
CA LEU A 174 16.45 -0.59 11.61
C LEU A 174 16.06 0.73 12.28
N GLY A 175 15.05 1.44 11.73
CA GLY A 175 14.51 2.66 12.33
C GLY A 175 13.92 2.40 13.71
N ILE A 176 13.12 1.33 13.88
CA ILE A 176 12.55 0.91 15.16
C ILE A 176 13.65 0.60 16.18
N VAL A 177 14.72 -0.11 15.78
CA VAL A 177 15.85 -0.40 16.66
C VAL A 177 16.53 0.88 17.13
N VAL A 178 16.75 1.84 16.23
CA VAL A 178 17.32 3.16 16.57
C VAL A 178 16.42 3.91 17.53
N SER A 179 15.10 3.93 17.29
CA SER A 179 14.12 4.53 18.19
C SER A 179 14.16 3.90 19.60
N ALA A 180 14.20 2.57 19.67
CA ALA A 180 14.30 1.85 20.95
C ALA A 180 15.59 2.18 21.73
N ILE A 181 16.73 2.26 21.03
CA ILE A 181 18.01 2.66 21.64
C ILE A 181 17.93 4.12 22.12
N SER A 182 17.39 5.02 21.28
CA SER A 182 17.23 6.42 21.62
C SER A 182 16.34 6.62 22.87
N ALA A 183 15.22 5.90 22.94
CA ALA A 183 14.32 5.93 24.11
C ALA A 183 14.99 5.46 25.40
N LYS A 184 15.89 4.47 25.31
CA LYS A 184 16.62 3.94 26.48
C LYS A 184 17.82 4.79 26.88
N SER A 185 18.56 5.33 25.92
CA SER A 185 19.81 6.07 26.15
C SER A 185 19.61 7.57 26.40
N GLY A 186 18.44 8.12 26.01
CA GLY A 186 18.15 9.55 26.08
C GLY A 186 18.87 10.39 25.02
N TRP A 187 19.56 9.76 24.05
CA TRP A 187 20.23 10.46 22.95
C TRP A 187 20.07 9.68 21.64
N PHE A 188 20.11 10.39 20.51
CA PHE A 188 19.95 9.79 19.18
C PHE A 188 21.26 9.12 18.74
N PRO A 189 21.27 7.77 18.52
CA PRO A 189 22.53 7.01 18.39
C PRO A 189 23.20 7.12 17.01
N VAL A 190 22.51 7.69 16.00
CA VAL A 190 23.06 7.83 14.64
C VAL A 190 23.69 9.20 14.48
N PRO A 191 24.99 9.31 14.18
CA PRO A 191 25.66 10.60 13.96
C PRO A 191 25.02 11.37 12.80
N LYS A 192 24.93 12.68 12.94
CA LYS A 192 24.25 13.56 11.97
C LYS A 192 24.80 13.42 10.56
N PHE A 193 26.11 13.30 10.39
CA PHE A 193 26.77 13.14 9.09
C PHE A 193 26.42 11.82 8.36
N ILE A 194 25.88 10.82 9.09
CA ILE A 194 25.35 9.56 8.52
C ILE A 194 23.82 9.71 8.31
N PHE A 195 23.13 10.33 9.26
CA PHE A 195 21.67 10.47 9.22
C PHE A 195 21.20 11.38 8.10
N ASP A 196 21.81 12.57 7.96
CA ASP A 196 21.39 13.60 7.00
C ASP A 196 21.39 13.08 5.53
N PRO A 197 22.42 12.36 5.04
CA PRO A 197 22.36 11.73 3.71
C PRO A 197 21.24 10.70 3.54
N ILE A 198 20.97 9.91 4.58
CA ILE A 198 19.88 8.90 4.55
C ILE A 198 18.51 9.60 4.47
N ASP A 199 18.31 10.64 5.28
CA ASP A 199 17.11 11.47 5.30
C ASP A 199 16.88 12.12 3.93
N MET A 200 17.91 12.73 3.36
CA MET A 200 17.86 13.36 2.03
C MET A 200 17.52 12.37 0.90
N ILE A 201 18.09 11.15 0.94
CA ILE A 201 17.71 10.08 0.01
C ILE A 201 16.26 9.67 0.24
N GLY A 202 15.85 9.57 1.50
CA GLY A 202 14.48 9.25 1.90
C GLY A 202 13.47 10.25 1.34
N ASP A 203 13.73 11.53 1.42
CA ASP A 203 12.86 12.61 0.93
C ASP A 203 12.54 12.49 -0.57
N SER A 204 13.44 11.88 -1.35
CA SER A 204 13.21 11.60 -2.77
C SER A 204 12.15 10.51 -3.04
N ALA A 205 11.80 9.68 -2.04
CA ALA A 205 10.95 8.51 -2.22
C ALA A 205 9.56 8.88 -2.75
N VAL A 206 8.87 9.81 -2.07
CA VAL A 206 7.49 10.18 -2.42
C VAL A 206 7.40 10.82 -3.82
N PRO A 207 8.21 11.83 -4.19
CA PRO A 207 8.19 12.37 -5.54
C PRO A 207 8.49 11.32 -6.61
N MET A 208 9.48 10.45 -6.39
CA MET A 208 9.84 9.41 -7.36
C MET A 208 8.70 8.40 -7.56
N ILE A 209 8.04 7.97 -6.48
CA ILE A 209 6.89 7.06 -6.52
C ILE A 209 5.74 7.68 -7.32
N LEU A 210 5.39 8.93 -7.01
CA LEU A 210 4.28 9.62 -7.66
C LEU A 210 4.55 9.87 -9.15
N MET A 211 5.78 10.25 -9.51
CA MET A 211 6.18 10.39 -10.92
C MET A 211 6.15 9.04 -11.64
N ALA A 212 6.68 7.98 -11.04
CA ALA A 212 6.64 6.63 -11.62
C ALA A 212 5.19 6.15 -11.82
N PHE A 213 4.30 6.48 -10.86
CA PHE A 213 2.88 6.19 -10.99
C PHE A 213 2.24 6.99 -12.14
N GLY A 214 2.52 8.30 -12.24
CA GLY A 214 2.06 9.13 -13.36
C GLY A 214 2.51 8.59 -14.72
N MET A 215 3.78 8.17 -14.82
CA MET A 215 4.32 7.52 -16.03
C MET A 215 3.55 6.23 -16.37
N SER A 216 3.15 5.44 -15.38
CA SER A 216 2.43 4.19 -15.58
C SER A 216 1.02 4.35 -16.16
N LEU A 217 0.42 5.52 -16.00
CA LEU A 217 -0.90 5.84 -16.57
C LEU A 217 -0.86 6.05 -18.08
N HIS A 218 0.32 6.36 -18.64
CA HIS A 218 0.46 6.60 -20.08
C HIS A 218 0.39 5.29 -20.85
N GLY A 219 -0.55 5.20 -21.81
CA GLY A 219 -0.69 4.05 -22.70
C GLY A 219 -1.37 2.80 -22.12
N THR A 220 -1.83 2.83 -20.87
CA THR A 220 -2.57 1.71 -20.26
C THR A 220 -4.04 1.68 -20.70
N LYS A 221 -4.50 0.50 -21.15
CA LYS A 221 -5.90 0.24 -21.48
C LYS A 221 -6.44 -0.84 -20.52
N PRO A 222 -7.23 -0.49 -19.49
CA PRO A 222 -7.82 -1.48 -18.60
C PRO A 222 -9.01 -2.22 -19.25
N LEU A 223 -9.44 -3.32 -18.62
CA LEU A 223 -10.69 -4.04 -18.92
C LEU A 223 -10.77 -4.63 -20.33
N GLN A 224 -9.65 -5.10 -20.88
CA GLN A 224 -9.64 -5.71 -22.21
C GLN A 224 -10.35 -7.08 -22.23
N GLN A 225 -10.23 -7.88 -21.17
CA GLN A 225 -10.92 -9.18 -21.04
C GLN A 225 -12.34 -8.98 -20.47
N LYS A 226 -13.35 -9.24 -21.31
CA LYS A 226 -14.76 -9.03 -20.94
C LYS A 226 -15.25 -9.95 -19.83
N GLY A 227 -14.75 -11.20 -19.77
CA GLY A 227 -15.17 -12.22 -18.80
C GLY A 227 -14.83 -11.85 -17.35
N ASP A 228 -13.70 -11.19 -17.12
CA ASP A 228 -13.22 -10.86 -15.77
C ASP A 228 -13.81 -9.56 -15.21
N ARG A 229 -14.50 -8.78 -16.04
CA ARG A 229 -15.03 -7.46 -15.64
C ARG A 229 -15.87 -7.47 -14.38
N PRO A 230 -16.85 -8.39 -14.17
CA PRO A 230 -17.65 -8.40 -12.96
C PRO A 230 -16.79 -8.60 -11.70
N ALA A 231 -15.82 -9.53 -11.75
CA ALA A 231 -14.91 -9.77 -10.63
C ALA A 231 -13.97 -8.58 -10.37
N ILE A 232 -13.48 -7.90 -11.43
CA ILE A 232 -12.64 -6.70 -11.33
C ILE A 232 -13.42 -5.54 -10.68
N PHE A 233 -14.67 -5.30 -11.12
CA PHE A 233 -15.53 -4.30 -10.49
C PHE A 233 -15.83 -4.62 -9.03
N THR A 234 -16.06 -5.90 -8.71
CA THR A 234 -16.23 -6.35 -7.33
C THR A 234 -15.00 -6.06 -6.48
N VAL A 235 -13.79 -6.33 -6.99
CA VAL A 235 -12.55 -5.97 -6.30
C VAL A 235 -12.52 -4.46 -6.01
N ALA A 236 -12.82 -3.60 -6.98
CA ALA A 236 -12.79 -2.15 -6.79
C ALA A 236 -13.82 -1.68 -5.75
N VAL A 237 -15.04 -2.25 -5.76
CA VAL A 237 -16.09 -1.97 -4.75
C VAL A 237 -15.67 -2.44 -3.37
N LEU A 238 -15.21 -3.68 -3.26
CA LEU A 238 -14.73 -4.23 -1.99
C LEU A 238 -13.59 -3.39 -1.42
N LYS A 239 -12.65 -2.98 -2.26
CA LYS A 239 -11.46 -2.26 -1.84
C LYS A 239 -11.75 -0.81 -1.44
N ASN A 240 -12.48 -0.07 -2.27
CA ASN A 240 -12.61 1.38 -2.11
C ASN A 240 -13.88 1.81 -1.37
N ILE A 241 -14.84 0.90 -1.18
CA ILE A 241 -16.10 1.19 -0.50
C ILE A 241 -16.27 0.30 0.74
N ILE A 242 -16.28 -1.01 0.55
CA ILE A 242 -16.63 -1.94 1.65
C ILE A 242 -15.54 -1.97 2.72
N MET A 243 -14.26 -2.00 2.32
CA MET A 243 -13.14 -2.02 3.26
C MET A 243 -13.10 -0.76 4.16
N PRO A 244 -13.21 0.48 3.64
CA PRO A 244 -13.31 1.67 4.48
C PRO A 244 -14.52 1.67 5.40
N ILE A 245 -15.68 1.16 4.95
CA ILE A 245 -16.87 1.03 5.80
C ILE A 245 -16.61 0.05 6.95
N ILE A 246 -16.03 -1.11 6.67
CA ILE A 246 -15.66 -2.08 7.72
C ILE A 246 -14.63 -1.46 8.68
N ALA A 247 -13.62 -0.75 8.16
CA ALA A 247 -12.64 -0.07 8.98
C ALA A 247 -13.27 1.01 9.86
N PHE A 248 -14.23 1.79 9.34
CA PHE A 248 -15.00 2.74 10.12
C PHE A 248 -15.78 2.05 11.25
N LEU A 249 -16.51 0.98 10.94
CA LEU A 249 -17.29 0.26 11.95
C LEU A 249 -16.40 -0.34 13.05
N LEU A 250 -15.27 -0.95 12.68
CA LEU A 250 -14.32 -1.49 13.64
C LEU A 250 -13.65 -0.39 14.47
N ALA A 251 -13.17 0.67 13.83
CA ALA A 251 -12.50 1.77 14.52
C ALA A 251 -13.45 2.51 15.47
N TYR A 252 -14.66 2.83 15.01
CA TYR A 252 -15.61 3.62 15.76
C TYR A 252 -16.30 2.82 16.90
N PHE A 253 -16.84 1.63 16.58
CA PHE A 253 -17.67 0.89 17.54
C PHE A 253 -16.88 -0.12 18.39
N VAL A 254 -15.80 -0.71 17.84
CA VAL A 254 -15.03 -1.74 18.56
C VAL A 254 -13.83 -1.12 19.27
N MET A 255 -13.05 -0.27 18.58
CA MET A 255 -11.84 0.33 19.16
C MET A 255 -12.13 1.66 19.90
N GLY A 256 -13.29 2.28 19.68
CA GLY A 256 -13.65 3.55 20.29
C GLY A 256 -12.90 4.77 19.73
N PHE A 257 -12.23 4.64 18.60
CA PHE A 257 -11.45 5.72 17.97
C PHE A 257 -12.34 6.88 17.53
N ARG A 258 -11.82 8.10 17.63
CA ARG A 258 -12.50 9.35 17.26
C ARG A 258 -11.51 10.31 16.59
N GLY A 259 -12.03 11.35 15.93
CA GLY A 259 -11.21 12.41 15.32
C GLY A 259 -10.14 11.87 14.39
N SER A 260 -8.89 12.31 14.58
CA SER A 260 -7.75 11.98 13.70
C SER A 260 -7.42 10.49 13.61
N GLU A 261 -7.60 9.73 14.69
CA GLU A 261 -7.34 8.27 14.70
C GLU A 261 -8.36 7.52 13.83
N LEU A 262 -9.66 7.86 13.99
CA LEU A 262 -10.73 7.29 13.16
C LEU A 262 -10.51 7.65 11.69
N TYR A 263 -10.22 8.92 11.41
CA TYR A 263 -9.95 9.43 10.07
C TYR A 263 -8.78 8.68 9.41
N ALA A 264 -7.66 8.54 10.11
CA ALA A 264 -6.50 7.82 9.62
C ALA A 264 -6.80 6.35 9.28
N CYS A 265 -7.51 5.63 10.16
CA CYS A 265 -7.90 4.24 9.93
C CYS A 265 -8.74 4.08 8.65
N VAL A 266 -9.72 4.96 8.45
CA VAL A 266 -10.66 4.86 7.31
C VAL A 266 -9.98 5.28 6.00
N VAL A 267 -9.16 6.34 6.02
CA VAL A 267 -8.38 6.78 4.85
C VAL A 267 -7.39 5.72 4.42
N LEU A 268 -6.65 5.12 5.35
CA LEU A 268 -5.70 4.06 5.03
C LEU A 268 -6.39 2.80 4.52
N ALA A 269 -7.58 2.46 5.00
CA ALA A 269 -8.37 1.36 4.48
C ALA A 269 -8.88 1.62 3.04
N ALA A 270 -9.07 2.90 2.65
CA ALA A 270 -9.47 3.30 1.29
C ALA A 270 -8.33 3.33 0.27
N LEU A 271 -7.09 3.00 0.69
CA LEU A 271 -5.97 2.88 -0.23
C LEU A 271 -6.25 1.83 -1.31
N PRO A 272 -5.82 2.05 -2.56
CA PRO A 272 -6.04 1.09 -3.64
C PRO A 272 -5.23 -0.19 -3.42
N THR A 273 -5.42 -1.15 -4.31
CA THR A 273 -4.67 -2.42 -4.30
C THR A 273 -3.18 -2.21 -4.56
N GLY A 274 -2.34 -2.89 -3.79
CA GLY A 274 -0.89 -2.82 -3.92
C GLY A 274 -0.36 -3.53 -5.18
N GLN A 275 0.64 -2.93 -5.83
CA GLN A 275 1.30 -3.51 -7.03
C GLN A 275 1.97 -4.86 -6.77
N ASN A 276 2.25 -5.19 -5.51
CA ASN A 276 2.80 -6.49 -5.13
C ASN A 276 1.94 -7.65 -5.61
N VAL A 277 0.62 -7.48 -5.68
CA VAL A 277 -0.31 -8.51 -6.16
C VAL A 277 -0.04 -8.87 -7.63
N TYR A 278 0.28 -7.88 -8.46
CA TYR A 278 0.70 -8.14 -9.85
C TYR A 278 2.03 -8.92 -9.91
N ASN A 279 2.98 -8.59 -9.05
CA ASN A 279 4.25 -9.31 -8.98
C ASN A 279 4.05 -10.78 -8.56
N TYR A 280 3.09 -11.05 -7.65
CA TYR A 280 2.72 -12.42 -7.28
C TYR A 280 2.04 -13.14 -8.44
N ALA A 281 1.09 -12.50 -9.12
CA ALA A 281 0.45 -13.04 -10.32
C ALA A 281 1.48 -13.38 -11.41
N ALA A 282 2.45 -12.50 -11.64
CA ALA A 282 3.54 -12.70 -12.61
C ALA A 282 4.48 -13.85 -12.23
N ARG A 283 4.84 -13.97 -10.94
CA ARG A 283 5.71 -15.05 -10.44
C ARG A 283 5.10 -16.44 -10.64
N TYR A 284 3.79 -16.54 -10.48
CA TYR A 284 3.07 -17.81 -10.62
C TYR A 284 2.42 -18.00 -12.00
N ASN A 285 2.50 -16.99 -12.84
CA ASN A 285 1.87 -16.93 -14.17
C ASN A 285 0.36 -17.23 -14.14
N VAL A 286 -0.35 -16.62 -13.16
CA VAL A 286 -1.80 -16.75 -12.94
C VAL A 286 -2.46 -15.39 -12.83
N GLY A 287 -3.66 -15.22 -13.40
CA GLY A 287 -4.49 -14.02 -13.23
C GLY A 287 -3.81 -12.69 -13.55
N LEU A 288 -2.80 -12.63 -14.44
CA LEU A 288 -2.01 -11.43 -14.72
C LEU A 288 -2.86 -10.24 -15.14
N THR A 289 -3.78 -10.46 -16.08
CA THR A 289 -4.68 -9.40 -16.56
C THR A 289 -5.64 -8.98 -15.47
N PHE A 290 -6.17 -9.93 -14.73
CA PHE A 290 -7.08 -9.71 -13.60
C PHE A 290 -6.39 -8.90 -12.49
N ALA A 291 -5.15 -9.27 -12.10
CA ALA A 291 -4.36 -8.54 -11.12
C ALA A 291 -4.11 -7.08 -11.56
N ARG A 292 -3.65 -6.90 -12.81
CA ARG A 292 -3.39 -5.58 -13.39
C ARG A 292 -4.64 -4.69 -13.41
N ASP A 293 -5.73 -5.22 -13.92
CA ASP A 293 -6.95 -4.44 -14.11
C ASP A 293 -7.63 -4.13 -12.76
N GLY A 294 -7.57 -5.05 -11.78
CA GLY A 294 -8.03 -4.80 -10.41
C GLY A 294 -7.24 -3.68 -9.72
N ILE A 295 -5.91 -3.69 -9.85
CA ILE A 295 -5.04 -2.61 -9.35
C ILE A 295 -5.39 -1.29 -10.02
N LEU A 296 -5.51 -1.26 -11.35
CA LEU A 296 -5.84 -0.03 -12.09
C LEU A 296 -7.19 0.53 -11.68
N MET A 297 -8.24 -0.30 -11.64
CA MET A 297 -9.60 0.15 -11.27
C MET A 297 -9.65 0.70 -9.86
N SER A 298 -9.07 -0.02 -8.88
CA SER A 298 -9.02 0.47 -7.49
C SER A 298 -8.20 1.76 -7.38
N THR A 299 -7.11 1.88 -8.13
CA THR A 299 -6.25 3.08 -8.09
C THR A 299 -6.91 4.30 -8.73
N MET A 300 -7.65 4.13 -9.82
CA MET A 300 -8.37 5.24 -10.47
C MET A 300 -9.54 5.74 -9.64
N THR A 301 -10.19 4.87 -8.87
CA THR A 301 -11.37 5.22 -8.06
C THR A 301 -11.01 5.64 -6.63
N SER A 302 -9.91 5.16 -6.05
CA SER A 302 -9.49 5.45 -4.67
C SER A 302 -9.44 6.96 -4.33
N PRO A 303 -8.88 7.86 -5.17
CA PRO A 303 -8.83 9.29 -4.82
C PRO A 303 -10.20 9.91 -4.57
N VAL A 304 -11.24 9.48 -5.32
CA VAL A 304 -12.61 9.96 -5.14
C VAL A 304 -13.14 9.53 -3.78
N PHE A 305 -12.98 8.26 -3.40
CA PHE A 305 -13.45 7.77 -2.12
C PHE A 305 -12.68 8.35 -0.94
N ILE A 306 -11.35 8.52 -1.06
CA ILE A 306 -10.55 9.19 -0.02
C ILE A 306 -10.98 10.65 0.14
N ALA A 307 -11.29 11.37 -0.95
CA ALA A 307 -11.81 12.73 -0.87
C ALA A 307 -13.17 12.79 -0.16
N ILE A 308 -14.07 11.83 -0.43
CA ILE A 308 -15.37 11.72 0.25
C ILE A 308 -15.16 11.45 1.74
N ILE A 309 -14.27 10.53 2.10
CA ILE A 309 -13.93 10.21 3.50
C ILE A 309 -13.36 11.44 4.21
N ALA A 310 -12.46 12.19 3.53
CA ALA A 310 -11.93 13.43 4.07
C ALA A 310 -13.02 14.48 4.30
N ALA A 311 -13.99 14.60 3.41
CA ALA A 311 -15.10 15.53 3.58
C ALA A 311 -16.05 15.16 4.73
N LEU A 312 -16.17 13.87 5.05
CA LEU A 312 -17.09 13.36 6.08
C LEU A 312 -16.47 13.27 7.47
N LEU A 313 -15.16 13.01 7.57
CA LEU A 313 -14.49 12.65 8.82
C LEU A 313 -13.37 13.61 9.25
N SER A 314 -12.96 14.58 8.42
CA SER A 314 -11.88 15.54 8.75
C SER A 314 -12.35 16.75 9.53
#